data_d249d1431dcee5f05208a5830c274fbf
#
_entry.id   d249d1431dcee5f05208a5830c274fbf
#
_cell.length_a   1.000
_cell.length_b   1.000
_cell.length_c   1.000
_cell.angle_alpha   90.00
_cell.angle_beta   90.00
_cell.angle_gamma   90.00
#
_symmetry.space_group_name_H-M   'P 1'
#
loop_
_entity.id
_entity.type
_entity.pdbx_description
1 polymer ?
#
loop_
_entity_poly.entity_id
_entity_poly.type
_entity_poly.pdbx_seq_one_letter_code
_entity_poly.pdbx_strand_id
1 'polypeptide(L)'
;MTATAPDSWSDSDRKAIREQLDRIVNSGPFLHSRRRQRFLEYVVTEALAGHGDRLKGYNIGLEVFDRPETFDPLVDPLVRTEAARLRDKLREYYDTDGRDDPVRIELPKGSYTPHIEFRQVFSLGSRPDRAVPMKQLGMLAAAVLLILAAGLWGLQGWNTGPSLPDKPSVAVLPFDNIGADPQWERFADGITEDIIADLSHSKDLIVIARNSTEVYKGKPIDTRQIGRDLGVKYVLGGSIQSMGDQIRVNAQLIEAASGSQVWSERYDRAIDDLFTVQNDVTQRIAATLGGWQGAVAEAERRFLRRKPPANLSAFDAYLLGIEAKHKVTKESLNEAEGLFRKALQLDPQLARAYVGLAEVYTYLIDLGLAPSVEEALAKQMEAAQKAVTLDANDGKAHLALGEAYSFHGKPEQALAEFDRAETLAPSDSDLLLSIAWAISYFGEAARAVSLAERSLALNPHYPDWYNQGLSTVYFFAEQYDRSVKYRLLVKEPLALDYAFLAMAYAYLGRTGDAETAAANVKKLDPNWSAERYLIETGGIADKEGELFVNGARMAGLSDCVPADKLKDMPNLIPVKSCDQQRAKITG
;
A
#
# COMPACT_ATOMS: atom_id res chain seq x y z
N MET A 1 30.66 -30.34 -0.14
CA MET A 1 30.71 -31.82 -0.15
C MET A 1 29.53 -32.33 0.65
N THR A 2 28.79 -33.27 0.09
CA THR A 2 27.51 -33.81 0.56
C THR A 2 27.58 -34.44 1.94
N ALA A 3 26.53 -34.22 2.74
CA ALA A 3 26.29 -34.86 4.03
C ALA A 3 26.53 -36.38 3.93
N THR A 4 27.49 -36.87 4.68
CA THR A 4 27.79 -38.30 4.79
C THR A 4 26.81 -38.95 5.77
N ALA A 5 26.19 -40.07 5.38
CA ALA A 5 25.29 -40.84 6.26
C ALA A 5 26.05 -41.36 7.48
N PRO A 6 25.39 -41.56 8.64
CA PRO A 6 26.03 -42.00 9.91
C PRO A 6 26.91 -43.25 9.79
N ASP A 7 26.62 -44.14 8.88
CA ASP A 7 27.36 -45.39 8.66
C ASP A 7 28.71 -45.20 7.91
N SER A 8 29.08 -44.01 7.46
CA SER A 8 30.30 -43.73 6.71
C SER A 8 31.37 -42.98 7.51
N TRP A 9 31.16 -42.67 8.80
CA TRP A 9 32.13 -41.95 9.63
C TRP A 9 33.24 -42.88 10.15
N SER A 10 34.48 -42.48 9.86
CA SER A 10 35.68 -43.14 10.41
C SER A 10 35.80 -42.91 11.92
N ASP A 11 36.64 -43.69 12.59
CA ASP A 11 36.94 -43.49 14.02
C ASP A 11 37.50 -42.08 14.29
N SER A 12 38.28 -41.53 13.38
CA SER A 12 38.78 -40.15 13.45
C SER A 12 37.66 -39.11 13.36
N ASP A 13 36.66 -39.34 12.49
CA ASP A 13 35.52 -38.46 12.35
C ASP A 13 34.66 -38.48 13.60
N ARG A 14 34.39 -39.67 14.16
CA ARG A 14 33.65 -39.85 15.41
C ARG A 14 34.35 -39.16 16.59
N LYS A 15 35.69 -39.19 16.62
CA LYS A 15 36.48 -38.49 17.62
C LYS A 15 36.36 -36.96 17.46
N ALA A 16 36.50 -36.46 16.23
CA ALA A 16 36.38 -35.02 15.93
C ALA A 16 34.99 -34.47 16.27
N ILE A 17 33.92 -35.25 16.01
CA ILE A 17 32.53 -34.86 16.37
C ILE A 17 32.37 -34.79 17.90
N ARG A 18 32.94 -35.72 18.67
CA ARG A 18 32.86 -35.65 20.14
C ARG A 18 33.64 -34.46 20.69
N GLU A 19 34.84 -34.19 20.18
CA GLU A 19 35.61 -33.00 20.57
C GLU A 19 34.88 -31.71 20.24
N GLN A 20 34.12 -31.67 19.13
CA GLN A 20 33.29 -30.54 18.80
C GLN A 20 32.08 -30.38 19.72
N LEU A 21 31.42 -31.50 20.05
CA LEU A 21 30.33 -31.50 21.02
C LEU A 21 30.81 -30.96 22.39
N ASP A 22 31.96 -31.40 22.86
CA ASP A 22 32.55 -30.94 24.12
C ASP A 22 32.87 -29.43 24.09
N ARG A 23 33.36 -28.91 22.97
CA ARG A 23 33.55 -27.46 22.81
C ARG A 23 32.26 -26.69 22.89
N ILE A 24 31.19 -27.14 22.18
CA ILE A 24 29.88 -26.46 22.17
C ILE A 24 29.28 -26.43 23.60
N VAL A 25 29.22 -27.57 24.28
CA VAL A 25 28.52 -27.63 25.58
C VAL A 25 29.26 -26.85 26.68
N ASN A 26 30.58 -26.63 26.53
CA ASN A 26 31.38 -25.82 27.46
C ASN A 26 31.55 -24.37 27.02
N SER A 27 30.93 -23.94 25.93
CA SER A 27 31.00 -22.56 25.43
C SER A 27 30.08 -21.60 26.18
N GLY A 28 30.35 -20.29 26.05
CA GLY A 28 29.56 -19.22 26.66
C GLY A 28 28.06 -19.35 26.41
N PRO A 29 27.60 -19.52 25.14
CA PRO A 29 26.19 -19.71 24.81
C PRO A 29 25.49 -20.86 25.52
N PHE A 30 26.21 -21.93 25.91
CA PHE A 30 25.66 -23.14 26.55
C PHE A 30 25.87 -23.22 28.07
N LEU A 31 26.78 -22.43 28.65
CA LEU A 31 27.25 -22.57 30.04
C LEU A 31 26.12 -22.55 31.09
N HIS A 32 25.04 -21.83 30.83
CA HIS A 32 23.90 -21.71 31.75
C HIS A 32 22.64 -22.46 31.28
N SER A 33 22.77 -23.43 30.38
CA SER A 33 21.64 -24.08 29.72
C SER A 33 21.68 -25.60 29.81
N ARG A 34 21.75 -26.18 31.04
CA ARG A 34 21.83 -27.63 31.27
C ARG A 34 20.85 -28.48 30.44
N ARG A 35 19.63 -28.02 30.26
CA ARG A 35 18.62 -28.73 29.44
C ARG A 35 19.04 -28.84 27.97
N ARG A 36 19.63 -27.79 27.41
CA ARG A 36 20.04 -27.76 25.99
C ARG A 36 21.38 -28.49 25.80
N GLN A 37 22.28 -28.46 26.81
CA GLN A 37 23.47 -29.31 26.81
C GLN A 37 23.05 -30.77 26.73
N ARG A 38 22.21 -31.26 27.68
CA ARG A 38 21.69 -32.63 27.70
C ARG A 38 20.95 -33.01 26.39
N PHE A 39 20.22 -32.09 25.81
CA PHE A 39 19.53 -32.33 24.53
C PHE A 39 20.53 -32.50 23.38
N LEU A 40 21.51 -31.61 23.25
CA LEU A 40 22.53 -31.71 22.20
C LEU A 40 23.38 -32.97 22.36
N GLU A 41 23.82 -33.27 23.59
CA GLU A 41 24.56 -34.49 23.92
C GLU A 41 23.80 -35.75 23.52
N TYR A 42 22.52 -35.83 23.87
CA TYR A 42 21.67 -36.96 23.52
C TYR A 42 21.54 -37.15 21.99
N VAL A 43 21.18 -36.11 21.25
CA VAL A 43 20.97 -36.27 19.80
C VAL A 43 22.25 -36.55 19.04
N VAL A 44 23.38 -35.99 19.45
CA VAL A 44 24.68 -36.28 18.83
C VAL A 44 25.18 -37.67 19.17
N THR A 45 25.01 -38.12 20.45
CA THR A 45 25.43 -39.46 20.89
C THR A 45 24.62 -40.55 20.20
N GLU A 46 23.30 -40.42 20.12
CA GLU A 46 22.43 -41.38 19.42
C GLU A 46 22.73 -41.40 17.90
N ALA A 47 23.03 -40.25 17.31
CA ALA A 47 23.44 -40.20 15.91
C ALA A 47 24.80 -40.91 15.68
N LEU A 48 25.77 -40.73 16.58
CA LEU A 48 27.05 -41.41 16.52
C LEU A 48 26.93 -42.94 16.76
N ALA A 49 25.92 -43.37 17.52
CA ALA A 49 25.62 -44.78 17.75
C ALA A 49 24.85 -45.43 16.58
N GLY A 50 24.44 -44.66 15.55
CA GLY A 50 23.65 -45.16 14.44
C GLY A 50 22.14 -45.27 14.73
N HIS A 51 21.69 -44.78 15.88
CA HIS A 51 20.30 -44.88 16.35
C HIS A 51 19.45 -43.68 15.91
N GLY A 52 19.59 -43.21 14.66
CA GLY A 52 18.82 -42.08 14.14
C GLY A 52 17.31 -42.27 14.18
N ASP A 53 16.82 -43.49 14.14
CA ASP A 53 15.43 -43.89 14.27
C ASP A 53 14.84 -43.58 15.66
N ARG A 54 15.66 -43.49 16.71
CA ARG A 54 15.27 -43.12 18.08
C ARG A 54 15.11 -41.63 18.27
N LEU A 55 15.62 -40.79 17.39
CA LEU A 55 15.55 -39.33 17.47
C LEU A 55 14.15 -38.78 17.09
N LYS A 56 13.15 -39.25 17.87
CA LYS A 56 11.75 -38.83 17.75
C LYS A 56 11.34 -38.03 18.99
N GLY A 57 10.36 -37.12 18.80
CA GLY A 57 9.90 -36.23 19.88
C GLY A 57 9.48 -36.97 21.14
N TYR A 58 8.90 -38.16 21.03
CA TYR A 58 8.51 -38.99 22.18
C TYR A 58 9.74 -39.46 23.00
N ASN A 59 10.71 -40.10 22.37
CA ASN A 59 11.91 -40.59 23.06
C ASN A 59 12.74 -39.47 23.69
N ILE A 60 12.86 -38.33 22.98
CA ILE A 60 13.54 -37.13 23.49
C ILE A 60 12.78 -36.58 24.72
N GLY A 61 11.46 -36.62 24.71
CA GLY A 61 10.63 -36.22 25.84
C GLY A 61 10.94 -37.05 27.10
N LEU A 62 11.05 -38.38 26.98
CA LEU A 62 11.36 -39.28 28.07
C LEU A 62 12.82 -39.15 28.53
N GLU A 63 13.78 -39.29 27.62
CA GLU A 63 15.19 -39.44 27.95
C GLU A 63 15.91 -38.12 28.31
N VAL A 64 15.47 -37.02 27.68
CA VAL A 64 16.12 -35.71 27.86
C VAL A 64 15.36 -34.84 28.84
N PHE A 65 14.03 -34.90 28.82
CA PHE A 65 13.18 -33.99 29.60
C PHE A 65 12.43 -34.66 30.75
N ASP A 66 12.76 -35.92 31.05
CA ASP A 66 12.21 -36.69 32.16
C ASP A 66 10.67 -36.72 32.20
N ARG A 67 10.06 -36.83 30.99
CA ARG A 67 8.60 -36.90 30.84
C ARG A 67 8.10 -38.31 31.13
N PRO A 68 6.87 -38.45 31.66
CA PRO A 68 6.27 -39.78 31.90
C PRO A 68 5.96 -40.50 30.59
N GLU A 69 5.78 -41.83 30.66
CA GLU A 69 5.41 -42.64 29.47
C GLU A 69 4.09 -42.22 28.79
N THR A 70 3.26 -41.46 29.51
CA THR A 70 2.04 -40.86 28.97
C THR A 70 2.26 -39.58 28.12
N PHE A 71 3.53 -39.17 27.95
CA PHE A 71 3.88 -37.98 27.19
C PHE A 71 3.49 -38.10 25.72
N ASP A 72 2.69 -37.15 25.22
CA ASP A 72 2.34 -37.06 23.82
C ASP A 72 3.00 -35.79 23.21
N PRO A 73 3.97 -35.94 22.28
CA PRO A 73 4.61 -34.80 21.61
C PRO A 73 3.70 -34.04 20.66
N LEU A 74 2.50 -34.53 20.34
CA LEU A 74 1.51 -33.80 19.55
C LEU A 74 0.76 -32.79 20.42
N VAL A 75 0.55 -33.12 21.71
CA VAL A 75 -0.17 -32.28 22.68
C VAL A 75 0.78 -31.35 23.44
N ASP A 76 1.91 -31.89 23.93
CA ASP A 76 2.92 -31.08 24.64
C ASP A 76 4.03 -30.61 23.70
N PRO A 77 4.13 -29.31 23.42
CA PRO A 77 5.11 -28.75 22.46
C PRO A 77 6.53 -28.66 23.02
N LEU A 78 6.81 -29.16 24.24
CA LEU A 78 8.08 -28.98 24.92
C LEU A 78 9.31 -29.32 24.07
N VAL A 79 9.33 -30.51 23.45
CA VAL A 79 10.48 -30.96 22.65
C VAL A 79 10.67 -30.09 21.42
N ARG A 80 9.57 -29.68 20.74
CA ARG A 80 9.63 -28.77 19.58
C ARG A 80 10.17 -27.39 19.95
N THR A 81 9.72 -26.87 21.09
CA THR A 81 10.14 -25.56 21.61
C THR A 81 11.61 -25.56 22.01
N GLU A 82 12.06 -26.59 22.75
CA GLU A 82 13.46 -26.69 23.14
C GLU A 82 14.40 -27.02 21.97
N ALA A 83 13.93 -27.73 20.93
CA ALA A 83 14.68 -27.92 19.70
C ALA A 83 14.84 -26.60 18.91
N ALA A 84 13.84 -25.72 18.88
CA ALA A 84 13.97 -24.40 18.29
C ALA A 84 15.04 -23.57 19.03
N ARG A 85 14.96 -23.52 20.34
CA ARG A 85 15.93 -22.81 21.20
C ARG A 85 17.34 -23.39 21.09
N LEU A 86 17.49 -24.73 20.93
CA LEU A 86 18.76 -25.37 20.69
C LEU A 86 19.38 -24.94 19.34
N ARG A 87 18.58 -24.84 18.29
CA ARG A 87 19.03 -24.34 16.99
C ARG A 87 19.56 -22.90 17.08
N ASP A 88 18.86 -22.04 17.83
CA ASP A 88 19.30 -20.67 18.02
C ASP A 88 20.62 -20.58 18.78
N LYS A 89 20.80 -21.43 19.83
CA LYS A 89 22.06 -21.51 20.59
C LYS A 89 23.23 -22.09 19.78
N LEU A 90 22.98 -23.06 18.91
CA LEU A 90 23.99 -23.54 17.96
C LEU A 90 24.39 -22.46 16.97
N ARG A 91 23.44 -21.66 16.48
CA ARG A 91 23.73 -20.53 15.60
C ARG A 91 24.57 -19.48 16.33
N GLU A 92 24.18 -19.07 17.54
CA GLU A 92 24.92 -18.13 18.38
C GLU A 92 26.37 -18.61 18.60
N TYR A 93 26.57 -19.91 18.90
CA TYR A 93 27.89 -20.48 19.05
C TYR A 93 28.75 -20.36 17.79
N TYR A 94 28.23 -20.73 16.62
CA TYR A 94 28.99 -20.67 15.37
C TYR A 94 29.14 -19.27 14.81
N ASP A 95 28.36 -18.30 15.28
CA ASP A 95 28.53 -16.88 14.96
C ASP A 95 29.59 -16.21 15.87
N THR A 96 29.92 -16.82 17.03
CA THR A 96 30.87 -16.30 18.02
C THR A 96 32.06 -17.26 18.25
N ASP A 97 31.96 -18.12 19.23
CA ASP A 97 33.08 -18.94 19.77
C ASP A 97 33.54 -20.04 18.79
N GLY A 98 32.62 -20.59 18.00
CA GLY A 98 32.85 -21.72 17.08
C GLY A 98 33.01 -21.34 15.61
N ARG A 99 33.27 -20.07 15.30
CA ARG A 99 33.32 -19.56 13.91
C ARG A 99 34.30 -20.34 13.02
N ASP A 100 35.45 -20.67 13.54
CA ASP A 100 36.56 -21.33 12.82
C ASP A 100 36.68 -22.84 13.15
N ASP A 101 35.70 -23.41 13.81
CA ASP A 101 35.71 -24.83 14.17
C ASP A 101 35.69 -25.74 12.95
N PRO A 102 36.49 -26.82 12.97
CA PRO A 102 36.63 -27.75 11.83
C PRO A 102 35.41 -28.64 11.61
N VAL A 103 34.53 -28.78 12.63
CA VAL A 103 33.30 -29.57 12.55
C VAL A 103 32.11 -28.67 12.89
N ARG A 104 31.09 -28.68 12.05
CA ARG A 104 29.84 -27.95 12.30
C ARG A 104 28.72 -28.94 12.57
N ILE A 105 28.02 -28.76 13.70
CA ILE A 105 26.88 -29.57 14.13
C ILE A 105 25.63 -28.68 14.05
N GLU A 106 24.66 -29.05 13.22
CA GLU A 106 23.39 -28.35 13.06
C GLU A 106 22.21 -29.26 13.34
N LEU A 107 21.09 -28.70 13.83
CA LEU A 107 19.84 -29.44 14.00
C LEU A 107 18.81 -28.91 12.96
N PRO A 108 18.54 -29.63 11.85
CA PRO A 108 17.65 -29.16 10.80
C PRO A 108 16.21 -28.91 11.28
N LYS A 109 15.50 -27.95 10.67
CA LYS A 109 14.06 -27.75 10.94
C LYS A 109 13.28 -28.99 10.52
N GLY A 110 12.37 -29.45 11.38
CA GLY A 110 11.54 -30.63 11.10
C GLY A 110 12.22 -31.97 11.43
N SER A 111 13.49 -31.98 11.85
CA SER A 111 14.23 -33.19 12.26
C SER A 111 14.92 -32.96 13.61
N TYR A 112 15.11 -34.05 14.35
CA TYR A 112 15.95 -34.09 15.54
C TYR A 112 17.30 -34.82 15.30
N THR A 113 17.51 -35.32 14.10
CA THR A 113 18.78 -35.90 13.67
C THR A 113 19.77 -34.78 13.35
N PRO A 114 20.95 -34.71 14.01
CA PRO A 114 21.91 -33.66 13.73
C PRO A 114 22.57 -33.86 12.37
N HIS A 115 22.77 -32.74 11.68
CA HIS A 115 23.55 -32.67 10.45
C HIS A 115 24.97 -32.25 10.82
N ILE A 116 25.96 -33.01 10.38
CA ILE A 116 27.36 -32.81 10.74
C ILE A 116 28.17 -32.58 9.47
N GLU A 117 28.88 -31.45 9.44
CA GLU A 117 29.71 -31.03 8.31
C GLU A 117 31.16 -30.82 8.74
N PHE A 118 32.11 -31.40 8.01
CA PHE A 118 33.54 -31.19 8.19
C PHE A 118 34.03 -30.05 7.30
N ARG A 119 34.54 -28.99 7.92
CA ARG A 119 35.12 -27.85 7.22
C ARG A 119 36.61 -28.10 6.97
N GLN A 120 37.08 -27.92 5.74
CA GLN A 120 38.50 -27.94 5.44
C GLN A 120 39.15 -26.64 5.94
N VAL A 121 39.87 -26.73 7.04
CA VAL A 121 40.74 -25.65 7.49
C VAL A 121 42.02 -25.73 6.67
N PHE A 122 42.23 -24.76 5.81
CA PHE A 122 43.52 -24.62 5.12
C PHE A 122 44.59 -24.22 6.13
N SER A 123 45.32 -25.18 6.67
CA SER A 123 46.54 -24.94 7.45
C SER A 123 47.62 -24.45 6.50
N LEU A 124 48.04 -23.21 6.64
CA LEU A 124 49.28 -22.68 6.09
C LEU A 124 50.47 -23.36 6.75
N GLY A 125 50.81 -24.54 6.26
CA GLY A 125 52.04 -25.23 6.61
C GLY A 125 53.23 -24.57 5.96
N SER A 126 54.32 -24.47 6.71
CA SER A 126 55.64 -23.89 6.46
C SER A 126 56.21 -24.13 5.04
N ARG A 127 56.77 -23.06 4.46
CA ARG A 127 57.46 -22.98 3.18
C ARG A 127 58.67 -23.89 3.06
N PRO A 128 58.95 -24.39 1.81
CA PRO A 128 60.32 -24.40 1.29
C PRO A 128 60.51 -23.30 0.25
N ASP A 129 61.62 -22.59 0.36
CA ASP A 129 62.14 -21.60 -0.56
C ASP A 129 62.23 -22.11 -2.00
N ARG A 130 61.40 -21.56 -2.90
CA ARG A 130 61.66 -21.56 -4.34
C ARG A 130 61.20 -20.21 -4.91
N ALA A 131 62.15 -19.47 -5.44
CA ALA A 131 61.93 -18.20 -6.13
C ALA A 131 61.01 -18.42 -7.36
N VAL A 132 59.86 -17.80 -7.38
CA VAL A 132 58.88 -17.81 -8.48
C VAL A 132 59.18 -16.63 -9.42
N PRO A 133 59.28 -16.80 -10.74
CA PRO A 133 59.57 -15.71 -11.67
C PRO A 133 58.42 -14.67 -11.68
N MET A 134 58.80 -13.40 -11.71
CA MET A 134 57.96 -12.19 -11.52
C MET A 134 56.73 -12.11 -12.46
N LYS A 135 56.67 -12.85 -13.58
CA LYS A 135 55.48 -12.93 -14.45
C LYS A 135 54.34 -13.80 -13.88
N GLN A 136 54.64 -14.76 -13.00
CA GLN A 136 53.60 -15.58 -12.36
C GLN A 136 52.97 -14.89 -11.13
N LEU A 137 53.70 -13.95 -10.53
CA LEU A 137 53.18 -13.13 -9.41
C LEU A 137 52.06 -12.19 -9.86
N GLY A 138 52.15 -11.63 -11.06
CA GLY A 138 51.11 -10.77 -11.65
C GLY A 138 49.83 -11.54 -12.00
N MET A 139 49.92 -12.79 -12.45
CA MET A 139 48.74 -13.63 -12.73
C MET A 139 48.06 -14.12 -11.44
N LEU A 140 48.85 -14.42 -10.41
CA LEU A 140 48.30 -14.78 -9.08
C LEU A 140 47.62 -13.58 -8.40
N ALA A 141 48.19 -12.39 -8.52
CA ALA A 141 47.57 -11.17 -7.99
C ALA A 141 46.26 -10.83 -8.73
N ALA A 142 46.22 -10.99 -10.06
CA ALA A 142 45.01 -10.80 -10.85
C ALA A 142 43.91 -11.85 -10.52
N ALA A 143 44.32 -13.11 -10.32
CA ALA A 143 43.39 -14.17 -9.91
C ALA A 143 42.82 -13.94 -8.50
N VAL A 144 43.64 -13.48 -7.55
CA VAL A 144 43.19 -13.12 -6.19
C VAL A 144 42.25 -11.91 -6.22
N LEU A 145 42.53 -10.90 -7.05
CA LEU A 145 41.64 -9.75 -7.23
C LEU A 145 40.30 -10.13 -7.87
N LEU A 146 40.32 -11.07 -8.84
CA LEU A 146 39.09 -11.59 -9.44
C LEU A 146 38.28 -12.45 -8.47
N ILE A 147 38.94 -13.24 -7.62
CA ILE A 147 38.30 -14.04 -6.57
C ILE A 147 37.74 -13.12 -5.48
N LEU A 148 38.45 -12.05 -5.10
CA LEU A 148 37.96 -11.05 -4.16
C LEU A 148 36.80 -10.23 -4.75
N ALA A 149 36.86 -9.87 -6.04
CA ALA A 149 35.77 -9.20 -6.73
C ALA A 149 34.53 -10.12 -6.90
N ALA A 150 34.73 -11.37 -7.23
CA ALA A 150 33.65 -12.38 -7.28
C ALA A 150 33.11 -12.71 -5.88
N GLY A 151 33.97 -12.71 -4.86
CA GLY A 151 33.56 -12.88 -3.46
C GLY A 151 32.76 -11.69 -2.94
N LEU A 152 33.17 -10.46 -3.26
CA LEU A 152 32.42 -9.23 -2.95
C LEU A 152 31.09 -9.16 -3.71
N TRP A 153 31.06 -9.60 -4.97
CA TRP A 153 29.83 -9.70 -5.76
C TRP A 153 28.90 -10.82 -5.22
N GLY A 154 29.46 -11.95 -4.80
CA GLY A 154 28.72 -13.03 -4.15
C GLY A 154 28.15 -12.62 -2.78
N LEU A 155 28.89 -11.85 -1.99
CA LEU A 155 28.43 -11.33 -0.71
C LEU A 155 27.32 -10.25 -0.85
N GLN A 156 27.33 -9.48 -1.95
CA GLN A 156 26.24 -8.57 -2.28
C GLN A 156 24.98 -9.29 -2.76
N GLY A 157 25.11 -10.48 -3.37
CA GLY A 157 23.98 -11.31 -3.83
C GLY A 157 23.32 -12.16 -2.75
N TRP A 158 23.96 -12.35 -1.59
CA TRP A 158 23.44 -13.22 -0.53
C TRP A 158 22.62 -12.50 0.56
N ASN A 159 22.58 -11.18 0.51
CA ASN A 159 21.73 -10.38 1.42
C ASN A 159 20.36 -10.02 0.83
N THR A 160 20.02 -10.55 -0.34
CA THR A 160 18.67 -10.43 -0.87
C THR A 160 17.85 -11.67 -0.46
N GLY A 161 17.35 -11.65 0.78
CA GLY A 161 16.02 -12.23 1.01
C GLY A 161 15.07 -11.58 -0.04
N PRO A 162 13.93 -12.19 -0.39
CA PRO A 162 13.01 -11.58 -1.35
C PRO A 162 12.77 -10.14 -0.91
N SER A 163 13.39 -9.19 -1.61
CA SER A 163 13.16 -7.77 -1.35
C SER A 163 11.69 -7.56 -1.65
N LEU A 164 10.93 -7.22 -0.61
CA LEU A 164 9.59 -6.71 -0.82
C LEU A 164 9.68 -5.60 -1.87
N PRO A 165 8.73 -5.54 -2.82
CA PRO A 165 8.65 -4.42 -3.75
C PRO A 165 8.81 -3.11 -3.00
N ASP A 166 9.33 -2.08 -3.64
CA ASP A 166 9.66 -0.77 -3.05
C ASP A 166 8.41 0.02 -2.58
N LYS A 167 7.28 -0.69 -2.41
CA LYS A 167 6.00 -0.20 -1.90
C LYS A 167 6.00 -0.19 -0.36
N PRO A 168 5.27 0.73 0.27
CA PRO A 168 5.04 0.69 1.70
C PRO A 168 4.39 -0.64 2.12
N SER A 169 4.85 -1.19 3.22
CA SER A 169 4.38 -2.46 3.75
C SER A 169 3.88 -2.29 5.18
N VAL A 170 2.72 -2.89 5.48
CA VAL A 170 2.02 -2.78 6.76
C VAL A 170 1.78 -4.17 7.34
N ALA A 171 2.14 -4.36 8.60
CA ALA A 171 1.70 -5.49 9.41
C ALA A 171 0.60 -5.02 10.36
N VAL A 172 -0.57 -5.61 10.29
CA VAL A 172 -1.67 -5.38 11.24
C VAL A 172 -1.53 -6.40 12.36
N LEU A 173 -1.27 -5.93 13.57
CA LEU A 173 -1.21 -6.78 14.75
C LEU A 173 -2.62 -7.11 15.23
N PRO A 174 -2.81 -8.27 15.87
CA PRO A 174 -4.05 -8.55 16.58
C PRO A 174 -4.36 -7.40 17.56
N PHE A 175 -5.58 -6.88 17.50
CA PHE A 175 -6.03 -5.85 18.43
C PHE A 175 -6.18 -6.44 19.84
N ASP A 176 -5.69 -5.73 20.85
CA ASP A 176 -5.75 -6.16 22.22
C ASP A 176 -7.16 -5.90 22.82
N ASN A 177 -7.74 -6.89 23.47
CA ASN A 177 -8.92 -6.69 24.31
C ASN A 177 -8.50 -6.20 25.70
N ILE A 178 -8.84 -4.94 26.03
CA ILE A 178 -8.60 -4.36 27.36
C ILE A 178 -9.78 -4.72 28.30
N GLY A 179 -10.04 -5.99 28.42
CA GLY A 179 -11.11 -6.52 29.26
C GLY A 179 -10.99 -8.01 29.44
N ALA A 180 -11.72 -8.58 30.40
CA ALA A 180 -11.67 -10.01 30.70
C ALA A 180 -12.75 -10.82 29.95
N ASP A 181 -13.67 -10.17 29.22
CA ASP A 181 -14.79 -10.85 28.58
C ASP A 181 -14.38 -11.46 27.23
N PRO A 182 -14.51 -12.80 27.05
CA PRO A 182 -14.14 -13.49 25.81
C PRO A 182 -14.94 -13.05 24.56
N GLN A 183 -16.08 -12.40 24.72
CA GLN A 183 -16.86 -11.88 23.60
C GLN A 183 -16.09 -10.81 22.85
N TRP A 184 -15.40 -9.93 23.58
CA TRP A 184 -14.60 -8.84 22.99
C TRP A 184 -13.29 -9.32 22.37
N GLU A 185 -12.79 -10.47 22.78
CA GLU A 185 -11.65 -11.12 22.11
C GLU A 185 -12.00 -11.51 20.66
N ARG A 186 -13.16 -12.14 20.46
CA ARG A 186 -13.64 -12.48 19.11
C ARG A 186 -13.92 -11.26 18.25
N PHE A 187 -14.41 -10.19 18.87
CA PHE A 187 -14.63 -8.93 18.18
C PHE A 187 -13.31 -8.27 17.76
N ALA A 188 -12.29 -8.32 18.63
CA ALA A 188 -10.93 -7.83 18.32
C ALA A 188 -10.30 -8.62 17.17
N ASP A 189 -10.46 -9.93 17.18
CA ASP A 189 -10.00 -10.81 16.08
C ASP A 189 -10.70 -10.47 14.77
N GLY A 190 -12.02 -10.25 14.80
CA GLY A 190 -12.82 -9.87 13.63
C GLY A 190 -12.38 -8.52 13.05
N ILE A 191 -12.24 -7.47 13.87
CA ILE A 191 -11.73 -6.17 13.42
C ILE A 191 -10.34 -6.31 12.78
N THR A 192 -9.45 -7.10 13.38
CA THR A 192 -8.10 -7.30 12.84
C THR A 192 -8.15 -7.92 11.45
N GLU A 193 -8.99 -8.95 11.25
CA GLU A 193 -9.15 -9.65 9.98
C GLU A 193 -9.73 -8.74 8.90
N ASP A 194 -10.79 -8.00 9.25
CA ASP A 194 -11.46 -7.09 8.33
C ASP A 194 -10.54 -5.93 7.91
N ILE A 195 -9.74 -5.36 8.84
CA ILE A 195 -8.74 -4.34 8.50
C ILE A 195 -7.71 -4.90 7.51
N ILE A 196 -7.21 -6.12 7.73
CA ILE A 196 -6.27 -6.77 6.81
C ILE A 196 -6.92 -6.94 5.43
N ALA A 197 -8.16 -7.42 5.39
CA ALA A 197 -8.92 -7.60 4.15
C ALA A 197 -9.11 -6.28 3.41
N ASP A 198 -9.60 -5.24 4.09
CA ASP A 198 -9.87 -3.93 3.50
C ASP A 198 -8.60 -3.23 3.01
N LEU A 199 -7.52 -3.24 3.80
CA LEU A 199 -6.23 -2.69 3.38
C LEU A 199 -5.62 -3.45 2.20
N SER A 200 -5.89 -4.76 2.08
CA SER A 200 -5.39 -5.60 0.98
C SER A 200 -6.01 -5.23 -0.38
N HIS A 201 -7.14 -4.52 -0.40
CA HIS A 201 -7.69 -3.94 -1.62
C HIS A 201 -6.86 -2.76 -2.15
N SER A 202 -6.04 -2.13 -1.31
CA SER A 202 -5.16 -1.05 -1.75
C SER A 202 -3.95 -1.60 -2.51
N LYS A 203 -3.82 -1.23 -3.78
CA LYS A 203 -2.69 -1.63 -4.64
C LYS A 203 -1.39 -0.88 -4.32
N ASP A 204 -1.46 0.15 -3.50
CA ASP A 204 -0.31 0.97 -3.08
C ASP A 204 0.34 0.46 -1.79
N LEU A 205 -0.26 -0.56 -1.14
CA LEU A 205 0.23 -1.16 0.09
C LEU A 205 0.54 -2.66 -0.09
N ILE A 206 1.56 -3.12 0.62
CA ILE A 206 1.78 -4.54 0.87
C ILE A 206 1.27 -4.83 2.27
N VAL A 207 0.25 -5.66 2.39
CA VAL A 207 -0.33 -6.04 3.69
C VAL A 207 0.11 -7.45 4.04
N ILE A 208 0.69 -7.60 5.23
CA ILE A 208 1.15 -8.89 5.72
C ILE A 208 -0.04 -9.75 6.17
N ALA A 209 -0.06 -11.00 5.74
CA ALA A 209 -1.11 -11.94 6.08
C ALA A 209 -1.22 -12.18 7.60
N ARG A 210 -2.45 -12.34 8.10
CA ARG A 210 -2.77 -12.54 9.52
C ARG A 210 -1.92 -13.60 10.22
N ASN A 211 -1.72 -14.75 9.58
CA ASN A 211 -0.94 -15.86 10.17
C ASN A 211 0.49 -15.45 10.58
N SER A 212 1.05 -14.43 9.93
CA SER A 212 2.40 -13.92 10.26
C SER A 212 2.37 -12.96 11.45
N THR A 213 1.25 -12.32 11.73
CA THR A 213 1.09 -11.36 12.84
C THR A 213 0.47 -11.99 14.10
N GLU A 214 -0.27 -13.08 13.97
CA GLU A 214 -0.91 -13.80 15.08
C GLU A 214 0.07 -14.25 16.19
N VAL A 215 1.32 -14.53 15.82
CA VAL A 215 2.38 -14.92 16.76
C VAL A 215 2.73 -13.84 17.79
N TYR A 216 2.31 -12.60 17.53
CA TYR A 216 2.55 -11.43 18.40
C TYR A 216 1.40 -11.15 19.37
N LYS A 217 0.28 -11.87 19.26
CA LYS A 217 -0.91 -11.67 20.11
C LYS A 217 -0.58 -11.77 21.59
N GLY A 218 -0.97 -10.74 22.37
CA GLY A 218 -0.78 -10.70 23.84
C GLY A 218 0.68 -10.63 24.31
N LYS A 219 1.63 -10.28 23.44
CA LYS A 219 3.04 -10.15 23.78
C LYS A 219 3.48 -8.68 23.79
N PRO A 220 4.17 -8.22 24.83
CA PRO A 220 4.85 -6.93 24.80
C PRO A 220 6.07 -7.04 23.87
N ILE A 221 5.94 -6.61 22.63
CA ILE A 221 7.02 -6.70 21.63
C ILE A 221 7.33 -5.30 21.12
N ASP A 222 8.62 -5.00 20.98
CA ASP A 222 9.09 -3.77 20.33
C ASP A 222 8.69 -3.80 18.83
N THR A 223 7.96 -2.78 18.39
CA THR A 223 7.53 -2.62 16.98
C THR A 223 8.70 -2.62 16.00
N ARG A 224 9.90 -2.18 16.45
CA ARG A 224 11.14 -2.26 15.66
C ARG A 224 11.56 -3.71 15.39
N GLN A 225 11.33 -4.60 16.37
CA GLN A 225 11.61 -6.02 16.20
C GLN A 225 10.63 -6.65 15.21
N ILE A 226 9.33 -6.32 15.34
CA ILE A 226 8.30 -6.78 14.39
C ILE A 226 8.64 -6.34 12.96
N GLY A 227 9.06 -5.07 12.79
CA GLY A 227 9.47 -4.55 11.50
C GLY A 227 10.61 -5.33 10.86
N ARG A 228 11.62 -5.72 11.65
CA ARG A 228 12.74 -6.56 11.19
C ARG A 228 12.32 -7.99 10.86
N ASP A 229 11.50 -8.59 11.73
CA ASP A 229 11.08 -9.99 11.60
C ASP A 229 10.18 -10.22 10.39
N LEU A 230 9.29 -9.27 10.11
CA LEU A 230 8.33 -9.31 9.01
C LEU A 230 8.78 -8.54 7.76
N GLY A 231 9.85 -7.76 7.85
CA GLY A 231 10.35 -6.94 6.75
C GLY A 231 9.43 -5.77 6.40
N VAL A 232 8.63 -5.25 7.35
CA VAL A 232 7.63 -4.20 7.09
C VAL A 232 8.11 -2.82 7.51
N LYS A 233 7.65 -1.80 6.79
CA LYS A 233 7.91 -0.39 7.11
C LYS A 233 7.02 0.11 8.23
N TYR A 234 5.78 -0.35 8.29
CA TYR A 234 4.76 0.12 9.24
C TYR A 234 4.13 -1.04 10.01
N VAL A 235 3.74 -0.74 11.24
CA VAL A 235 2.99 -1.66 12.11
C VAL A 235 1.74 -0.93 12.58
N LEU A 236 0.57 -1.47 12.25
CA LEU A 236 -0.72 -1.06 12.77
C LEU A 236 -1.06 -1.93 13.98
N GLY A 237 -1.33 -1.32 15.10
CA GLY A 237 -1.81 -1.98 16.30
C GLY A 237 -2.98 -1.23 16.90
N GLY A 238 -3.68 -1.85 17.82
CA GLY A 238 -4.82 -1.22 18.44
C GLY A 238 -5.32 -1.97 19.66
N SER A 239 -6.34 -1.40 20.28
CA SER A 239 -7.00 -2.02 21.42
C SER A 239 -8.50 -1.73 21.42
N ILE A 240 -9.25 -2.63 22.04
CA ILE A 240 -10.69 -2.56 22.20
C ILE A 240 -11.02 -2.55 23.69
N GLN A 241 -11.90 -1.67 24.08
CA GLN A 241 -12.40 -1.55 25.44
C GLN A 241 -13.92 -1.38 25.43
N SER A 242 -14.63 -2.28 26.09
CA SER A 242 -16.06 -2.13 26.36
C SER A 242 -16.28 -1.27 27.61
N MET A 243 -17.22 -0.35 27.54
CA MET A 243 -17.62 0.56 28.63
C MET A 243 -19.14 0.66 28.70
N GLY A 244 -19.77 -0.32 29.34
CA GLY A 244 -21.23 -0.39 29.44
C GLY A 244 -21.88 -0.65 28.07
N ASP A 245 -22.65 0.30 27.57
CA ASP A 245 -23.33 0.27 26.26
C ASP A 245 -22.48 0.86 25.12
N GLN A 246 -21.23 1.18 25.39
CA GLN A 246 -20.30 1.73 24.40
C GLN A 246 -19.06 0.85 24.24
N ILE A 247 -18.51 0.88 23.04
CA ILE A 247 -17.22 0.30 22.71
C ILE A 247 -16.27 1.40 22.25
N ARG A 248 -15.04 1.32 22.74
CA ARG A 248 -13.94 2.17 22.31
C ARG A 248 -12.91 1.33 21.57
N VAL A 249 -12.59 1.71 20.35
CA VAL A 249 -11.51 1.14 19.56
C VAL A 249 -10.44 2.21 19.38
N ASN A 250 -9.21 1.91 19.81
CA ASN A 250 -8.04 2.74 19.55
C ASN A 250 -7.23 2.05 18.46
N ALA A 251 -6.76 2.81 17.48
CA ALA A 251 -5.86 2.33 16.44
C ALA A 251 -4.66 3.27 16.31
N GLN A 252 -3.47 2.72 16.05
CA GLN A 252 -2.25 3.48 15.87
C GLN A 252 -1.35 2.85 14.82
N LEU A 253 -0.76 3.69 13.97
CA LEU A 253 0.24 3.31 12.98
C LEU A 253 1.62 3.78 13.43
N ILE A 254 2.57 2.88 13.45
CA ILE A 254 3.94 3.11 13.92
C ILE A 254 4.90 2.82 12.78
N GLU A 255 5.84 3.73 12.51
CA GLU A 255 6.97 3.47 11.63
C GLU A 255 7.93 2.51 12.33
N ALA A 256 8.11 1.32 11.75
CA ALA A 256 8.85 0.24 12.41
C ALA A 256 10.33 0.57 12.64
N ALA A 257 10.99 1.30 11.73
CA ALA A 257 12.41 1.61 11.83
C ALA A 257 12.72 2.55 13.00
N SER A 258 11.93 3.61 13.17
CA SER A 258 12.11 4.62 14.23
C SER A 258 11.38 4.28 15.53
N GLY A 259 10.30 3.49 15.46
CA GLY A 259 9.33 3.30 16.54
C GLY A 259 8.44 4.52 16.77
N SER A 260 8.43 5.48 15.82
CA SER A 260 7.64 6.70 15.92
C SER A 260 6.21 6.46 15.49
N GLN A 261 5.26 6.95 16.27
CA GLN A 261 3.85 6.93 15.91
C GLN A 261 3.60 7.96 14.80
N VAL A 262 3.09 7.50 13.65
CA VAL A 262 2.79 8.35 12.49
C VAL A 262 1.32 8.74 12.42
N TRP A 263 0.46 7.93 13.02
CA TRP A 263 -0.97 8.19 13.11
C TRP A 263 -1.58 7.48 14.33
N SER A 264 -2.67 8.05 14.88
CA SER A 264 -3.48 7.43 15.92
C SER A 264 -4.88 8.04 15.92
N GLU A 265 -5.88 7.20 16.08
CA GLU A 265 -7.28 7.62 16.16
C GLU A 265 -8.07 6.75 17.12
N ARG A 266 -9.15 7.33 17.67
CA ARG A 266 -10.06 6.67 18.61
C ARG A 266 -11.48 6.73 18.07
N TYR A 267 -12.14 5.59 18.11
CA TYR A 267 -13.52 5.41 17.68
C TYR A 267 -14.37 5.00 18.88
N ASP A 268 -15.31 5.85 19.29
CA ASP A 268 -16.30 5.56 20.33
C ASP A 268 -17.65 5.28 19.64
N ARG A 269 -18.25 4.12 19.89
CA ARG A 269 -19.52 3.67 19.26
C ARG A 269 -20.46 3.08 20.29
N ALA A 270 -21.77 3.31 20.12
CA ALA A 270 -22.80 2.59 20.84
C ALA A 270 -22.85 1.11 20.38
N ILE A 271 -23.18 0.20 21.28
CA ILE A 271 -23.26 -1.24 21.01
C ILE A 271 -24.70 -1.58 20.65
N ASP A 272 -25.19 -1.09 19.51
CA ASP A 272 -26.53 -1.44 19.03
C ASP A 272 -26.50 -2.74 18.23
N ASP A 273 -25.51 -2.89 17.33
CA ASP A 273 -25.21 -4.08 16.54
C ASP A 273 -23.70 -4.19 16.33
N LEU A 274 -23.10 -5.26 16.86
CA LEU A 274 -21.65 -5.48 16.81
C LEU A 274 -21.09 -5.58 15.40
N PHE A 275 -21.83 -6.17 14.45
CA PHE A 275 -21.37 -6.27 13.06
C PHE A 275 -21.36 -4.92 12.37
N THR A 276 -22.37 -4.09 12.63
CA THR A 276 -22.41 -2.72 12.09
C THR A 276 -21.27 -1.88 12.65
N VAL A 277 -20.96 -1.98 13.95
CA VAL A 277 -19.84 -1.29 14.58
C VAL A 277 -18.50 -1.78 14.02
N GLN A 278 -18.33 -3.09 13.87
CA GLN A 278 -17.13 -3.69 13.30
C GLN A 278 -16.88 -3.15 11.88
N ASN A 279 -17.87 -3.22 11.00
CA ASN A 279 -17.77 -2.71 9.63
C ASN A 279 -17.45 -1.20 9.58
N ASP A 280 -18.16 -0.36 10.37
CA ASP A 280 -17.93 1.10 10.38
C ASP A 280 -16.48 1.42 10.80
N VAL A 281 -16.00 0.82 11.88
CA VAL A 281 -14.65 1.09 12.40
C VAL A 281 -13.58 0.58 11.44
N THR A 282 -13.73 -0.63 10.90
CA THR A 282 -12.77 -1.24 9.96
C THR A 282 -12.63 -0.42 8.69
N GLN A 283 -13.76 -0.06 8.06
CA GLN A 283 -13.76 0.73 6.84
C GLN A 283 -13.13 2.12 7.04
N ARG A 284 -13.36 2.77 8.19
CA ARG A 284 -12.74 4.07 8.51
C ARG A 284 -11.24 3.96 8.69
N ILE A 285 -10.76 2.94 9.40
CA ILE A 285 -9.32 2.70 9.56
C ILE A 285 -8.68 2.45 8.18
N ALA A 286 -9.29 1.59 7.36
CA ALA A 286 -8.77 1.26 6.04
C ALA A 286 -8.77 2.50 5.11
N ALA A 287 -9.83 3.29 5.10
CA ALA A 287 -9.92 4.52 4.31
C ALA A 287 -8.88 5.57 4.74
N THR A 288 -8.68 5.73 6.06
CA THR A 288 -7.69 6.69 6.59
C THR A 288 -6.25 6.27 6.30
N LEU A 289 -5.95 4.97 6.25
CA LEU A 289 -4.59 4.47 6.03
C LEU A 289 -4.27 4.26 4.56
N GLY A 290 -5.23 3.78 3.76
CA GLY A 290 -5.02 3.24 2.43
C GLY A 290 -5.10 4.25 1.28
N GLY A 291 -5.70 5.42 1.47
CA GLY A 291 -5.84 6.46 0.45
C GLY A 291 -4.51 7.13 0.09
N TRP A 292 -4.47 7.84 -1.03
CA TRP A 292 -3.27 8.60 -1.44
C TRP A 292 -2.91 9.74 -0.46
N GLN A 293 -3.86 10.27 0.29
CA GLN A 293 -3.67 11.16 1.44
C GLN A 293 -3.60 10.39 2.76
N GLY A 294 -3.70 9.08 2.74
CA GLY A 294 -3.64 8.25 3.92
C GLY A 294 -2.33 8.39 4.68
N ALA A 295 -2.37 8.05 5.96
CA ALA A 295 -1.23 8.21 6.88
C ALA A 295 0.05 7.52 6.39
N VAL A 296 -0.07 6.37 5.72
CA VAL A 296 1.07 5.65 5.13
C VAL A 296 1.70 6.45 3.99
N ALA A 297 0.89 6.90 3.04
CA ALA A 297 1.38 7.67 1.89
C ALA A 297 2.01 9.00 2.32
N GLU A 298 1.45 9.68 3.32
CA GLU A 298 2.01 10.91 3.86
C GLU A 298 3.36 10.68 4.55
N ALA A 299 3.52 9.58 5.30
CA ALA A 299 4.79 9.22 5.93
C ALA A 299 5.87 8.92 4.87
N GLU A 300 5.54 8.18 3.81
CA GLU A 300 6.45 7.91 2.69
C GLU A 300 6.86 9.20 1.99
N ARG A 301 5.94 10.12 1.66
CA ARG A 301 6.25 11.40 1.03
C ARG A 301 7.21 12.26 1.87
N ARG A 302 7.04 12.30 3.19
CA ARG A 302 7.98 13.02 4.09
C ARG A 302 9.40 12.46 4.00
N PHE A 303 9.54 11.14 3.88
CA PHE A 303 10.82 10.47 3.69
C PHE A 303 11.44 10.81 2.33
N LEU A 304 10.63 10.73 1.25
CA LEU A 304 11.07 10.92 -0.13
C LEU A 304 11.59 12.33 -0.42
N ARG A 305 11.00 13.36 0.20
CA ARG A 305 11.47 14.75 0.08
C ARG A 305 12.94 14.95 0.51
N ARG A 306 13.49 13.99 1.27
CA ARG A 306 14.90 14.01 1.73
C ARG A 306 15.83 13.18 0.85
N LYS A 307 15.28 12.39 -0.10
CA LYS A 307 16.03 11.46 -0.95
C LYS A 307 16.56 12.19 -2.19
N PRO A 308 17.86 12.05 -2.56
CA PRO A 308 18.38 12.64 -3.80
C PRO A 308 17.64 12.14 -5.04
N PRO A 309 17.33 13.00 -6.04
CA PRO A 309 16.56 12.61 -7.23
C PRO A 309 17.15 11.43 -8.02
N ALA A 310 18.49 11.28 -8.00
CA ALA A 310 19.16 10.17 -8.69
C ALA A 310 18.91 8.79 -8.06
N ASN A 311 18.44 8.74 -6.82
CA ASN A 311 18.26 7.51 -6.05
C ASN A 311 16.77 7.13 -5.88
N LEU A 312 15.86 7.74 -6.66
CA LEU A 312 14.44 7.43 -6.62
C LEU A 312 14.17 6.10 -7.33
N SER A 313 13.41 5.23 -6.68
CA SER A 313 12.80 4.06 -7.32
C SER A 313 11.61 4.45 -8.21
N ALA A 314 11.07 3.48 -8.96
CA ALA A 314 9.86 3.70 -9.75
C ALA A 314 8.68 4.14 -8.86
N PHE A 315 8.51 3.48 -7.70
CA PHE A 315 7.44 3.80 -6.77
C PHE A 315 7.66 5.15 -6.08
N ASP A 316 8.89 5.52 -5.74
CA ASP A 316 9.23 6.86 -5.23
C ASP A 316 8.81 7.97 -6.22
N ALA A 317 9.18 7.80 -7.51
CA ALA A 317 8.82 8.74 -8.56
C ALA A 317 7.30 8.85 -8.74
N TYR A 318 6.59 7.72 -8.66
CA TYR A 318 5.12 7.67 -8.65
C TYR A 318 4.52 8.49 -7.50
N LEU A 319 4.97 8.29 -6.25
CA LEU A 319 4.44 9.01 -5.08
C LEU A 319 4.66 10.52 -5.17
N LEU A 320 5.84 10.95 -5.64
CA LEU A 320 6.11 12.37 -5.89
C LEU A 320 5.24 12.92 -7.03
N GLY A 321 4.97 12.12 -8.07
CA GLY A 321 4.05 12.46 -9.14
C GLY A 321 2.63 12.71 -8.62
N ILE A 322 2.15 11.85 -7.72
CA ILE A 322 0.86 12.04 -7.04
C ILE A 322 0.84 13.35 -6.24
N GLU A 323 1.91 13.65 -5.48
CA GLU A 323 2.00 14.90 -4.72
C GLU A 323 1.97 16.13 -5.63
N ALA A 324 2.71 16.11 -6.73
CA ALA A 324 2.74 17.20 -7.69
C ALA A 324 1.38 17.41 -8.35
N LYS A 325 0.72 16.33 -8.81
CA LYS A 325 -0.61 16.35 -9.42
C LYS A 325 -1.65 17.07 -8.55
N HIS A 326 -1.63 16.84 -7.24
CA HIS A 326 -2.63 17.40 -6.33
C HIS A 326 -2.47 18.89 -5.99
N LYS A 327 -1.41 19.55 -6.45
CA LYS A 327 -1.31 21.03 -6.40
C LYS A 327 -2.15 21.72 -7.47
N VAL A 328 -2.55 20.99 -8.50
CA VAL A 328 -3.51 21.39 -9.55
C VAL A 328 -3.14 22.72 -10.21
N THR A 329 -1.84 23.00 -10.43
CA THR A 329 -1.36 24.12 -11.26
C THR A 329 -0.74 23.58 -12.55
N LYS A 330 -0.65 24.42 -13.59
CA LYS A 330 -0.04 24.01 -14.85
C LYS A 330 1.39 23.49 -14.66
N GLU A 331 2.18 24.16 -13.85
CA GLU A 331 3.55 23.79 -13.54
C GLU A 331 3.62 22.45 -12.81
N SER A 332 2.74 22.25 -11.82
CA SER A 332 2.73 21.02 -11.01
C SER A 332 2.18 19.82 -11.79
N LEU A 333 1.24 20.03 -12.71
CA LEU A 333 0.75 18.97 -13.58
C LEU A 333 1.83 18.52 -14.59
N ASN A 334 2.61 19.47 -15.14
CA ASN A 334 3.77 19.13 -15.97
C ASN A 334 4.87 18.40 -15.17
N GLU A 335 5.12 18.80 -13.92
CA GLU A 335 6.03 18.09 -13.01
C GLU A 335 5.54 16.66 -12.75
N ALA A 336 4.25 16.49 -12.48
CA ALA A 336 3.62 15.19 -12.26
C ALA A 336 3.74 14.26 -13.48
N GLU A 337 3.48 14.78 -14.69
CA GLU A 337 3.68 14.04 -15.94
C GLU A 337 5.12 13.53 -16.05
N GLY A 338 6.10 14.41 -15.81
CA GLY A 338 7.53 14.05 -15.83
C GLY A 338 7.90 12.97 -14.83
N LEU A 339 7.34 13.04 -13.63
CA LEU A 339 7.58 12.07 -12.56
C LEU A 339 6.94 10.70 -12.86
N PHE A 340 5.70 10.66 -13.37
CA PHE A 340 5.06 9.41 -13.80
C PHE A 340 5.79 8.77 -14.99
N ARG A 341 6.22 9.57 -15.98
CA ARG A 341 7.06 9.06 -17.08
C ARG A 341 8.38 8.50 -16.59
N LYS A 342 9.02 9.14 -15.60
CA LYS A 342 10.23 8.62 -14.95
C LYS A 342 9.95 7.31 -14.23
N ALA A 343 8.83 7.20 -13.52
CA ALA A 343 8.41 5.96 -12.88
C ALA A 343 8.29 4.82 -13.89
N LEU A 344 7.68 5.09 -15.05
CA LEU A 344 7.51 4.11 -16.14
C LEU A 344 8.81 3.78 -16.90
N GLN A 345 9.78 4.69 -16.93
CA GLN A 345 11.13 4.37 -17.45
C GLN A 345 11.87 3.39 -16.53
N LEU A 346 11.64 3.48 -15.22
CA LEU A 346 12.24 2.59 -14.22
C LEU A 346 11.48 1.26 -14.09
N ASP A 347 10.16 1.30 -14.18
CA ASP A 347 9.28 0.13 -14.15
C ASP A 347 8.11 0.30 -15.14
N PRO A 348 8.22 -0.22 -16.37
CA PRO A 348 7.16 -0.16 -17.37
C PRO A 348 5.88 -0.94 -17.01
N GLN A 349 5.92 -1.78 -15.97
CA GLN A 349 4.78 -2.57 -15.49
C GLN A 349 4.03 -1.89 -14.33
N LEU A 350 4.46 -0.71 -13.90
CA LEU A 350 3.81 0.01 -12.81
C LEU A 350 2.47 0.61 -13.26
N ALA A 351 1.39 -0.17 -13.20
CA ALA A 351 0.04 0.20 -13.62
C ALA A 351 -0.42 1.55 -13.03
N ARG A 352 -0.10 1.81 -11.75
CA ARG A 352 -0.45 3.05 -11.05
C ARG A 352 0.17 4.31 -11.63
N ALA A 353 1.33 4.23 -12.26
CA ALA A 353 1.91 5.38 -12.95
C ALA A 353 1.17 5.73 -14.24
N TYR A 354 0.59 4.74 -14.92
CA TYR A 354 -0.32 4.99 -16.03
C TYR A 354 -1.65 5.61 -15.58
N VAL A 355 -2.21 5.16 -14.44
CA VAL A 355 -3.37 5.84 -13.80
C VAL A 355 -3.03 7.31 -13.56
N GLY A 356 -1.88 7.59 -12.93
CA GLY A 356 -1.44 8.96 -12.67
C GLY A 356 -1.30 9.82 -13.92
N LEU A 357 -0.81 9.25 -15.03
CA LEU A 357 -0.76 9.95 -16.32
C LEU A 357 -2.17 10.25 -16.86
N ALA A 358 -3.09 9.29 -16.81
CA ALA A 358 -4.47 9.51 -17.26
C ALA A 358 -5.12 10.65 -16.47
N GLU A 359 -4.99 10.64 -15.14
CA GLU A 359 -5.51 11.68 -14.26
C GLU A 359 -4.88 13.07 -14.54
N VAL A 360 -3.57 13.15 -14.85
CA VAL A 360 -2.93 14.41 -15.25
C VAL A 360 -3.58 14.97 -16.50
N TYR A 361 -3.84 14.13 -17.51
CA TYR A 361 -4.51 14.58 -18.73
C TYR A 361 -5.96 14.97 -18.46
N THR A 362 -6.69 14.27 -17.58
CA THR A 362 -8.01 14.69 -17.09
C THR A 362 -7.96 16.13 -16.58
N TYR A 363 -7.05 16.43 -15.62
CA TYR A 363 -6.94 17.79 -15.08
C TYR A 363 -6.53 18.84 -16.11
N LEU A 364 -5.62 18.50 -17.04
CA LEU A 364 -5.23 19.44 -18.11
C LEU A 364 -6.40 19.80 -19.03
N ILE A 365 -7.30 18.85 -19.29
CA ILE A 365 -8.52 19.07 -20.09
C ILE A 365 -9.53 19.89 -19.28
N ASP A 366 -9.87 19.46 -18.07
CA ASP A 366 -10.88 20.11 -17.21
C ASP A 366 -10.58 21.58 -16.91
N LEU A 367 -9.28 21.90 -16.77
CA LEU A 367 -8.84 23.25 -16.44
C LEU A 367 -8.55 24.10 -17.70
N GLY A 368 -8.75 23.55 -18.91
CA GLY A 368 -8.41 24.25 -20.17
C GLY A 368 -6.90 24.53 -20.30
N LEU A 369 -6.05 23.75 -19.67
CA LEU A 369 -4.58 23.91 -19.66
C LEU A 369 -3.87 23.05 -20.71
N ALA A 370 -4.59 22.13 -21.37
CA ALA A 370 -4.05 21.28 -22.40
C ALA A 370 -3.66 22.11 -23.65
N PRO A 371 -2.42 22.01 -24.17
CA PRO A 371 -2.02 22.69 -25.38
C PRO A 371 -2.82 22.22 -26.62
N SER A 372 -3.25 20.96 -26.63
CA SER A 372 -4.16 20.34 -27.58
C SER A 372 -5.07 19.38 -26.80
N VAL A 373 -6.37 19.66 -26.83
CA VAL A 373 -7.39 18.81 -26.21
C VAL A 373 -7.43 17.42 -26.87
N GLU A 374 -7.35 17.37 -28.21
CA GLU A 374 -7.34 16.10 -28.95
C GLU A 374 -6.16 15.20 -28.57
N GLU A 375 -4.95 15.78 -28.46
CA GLU A 375 -3.76 15.03 -28.04
C GLU A 375 -3.87 14.58 -26.57
N ALA A 376 -4.40 15.43 -25.69
CA ALA A 376 -4.59 15.10 -24.28
C ALA A 376 -5.61 13.96 -24.11
N LEU A 377 -6.73 14.00 -24.82
CA LEU A 377 -7.73 12.92 -24.84
C LEU A 377 -7.15 11.58 -25.33
N ALA A 378 -6.35 11.63 -26.41
CA ALA A 378 -5.69 10.41 -26.91
C ALA A 378 -4.73 9.81 -25.89
N LYS A 379 -3.91 10.64 -25.26
CA LYS A 379 -2.94 10.20 -24.22
C LYS A 379 -3.64 9.70 -22.95
N GLN A 380 -4.74 10.35 -22.55
CA GLN A 380 -5.57 9.92 -21.42
C GLN A 380 -6.10 8.50 -21.67
N MET A 381 -6.74 8.27 -22.82
CA MET A 381 -7.30 6.97 -23.20
C MET A 381 -6.22 5.89 -23.27
N GLU A 382 -5.08 6.17 -23.91
CA GLU A 382 -3.96 5.23 -24.00
C GLU A 382 -3.44 4.83 -22.62
N ALA A 383 -3.23 5.80 -21.73
CA ALA A 383 -2.74 5.56 -20.39
C ALA A 383 -3.76 4.76 -19.56
N ALA A 384 -5.04 5.12 -19.59
CA ALA A 384 -6.09 4.41 -18.86
C ALA A 384 -6.26 2.95 -19.33
N GLN A 385 -6.29 2.71 -20.64
CA GLN A 385 -6.34 1.35 -21.21
C GLN A 385 -5.12 0.52 -20.82
N LYS A 386 -3.93 1.13 -20.83
CA LYS A 386 -2.70 0.46 -20.43
C LYS A 386 -2.72 0.10 -18.95
N ALA A 387 -3.24 0.98 -18.08
CA ALA A 387 -3.38 0.69 -16.64
C ALA A 387 -4.26 -0.54 -16.40
N VAL A 388 -5.45 -0.62 -16.99
CA VAL A 388 -6.37 -1.77 -16.87
C VAL A 388 -5.75 -3.04 -17.47
N THR A 389 -5.02 -2.92 -18.60
CA THR A 389 -4.33 -4.08 -19.21
C THR A 389 -3.28 -4.67 -18.28
N LEU A 390 -2.58 -3.84 -17.52
CA LEU A 390 -1.53 -4.26 -16.59
C LEU A 390 -2.11 -4.79 -15.27
N ASP A 391 -3.19 -4.20 -14.77
CA ASP A 391 -3.90 -4.67 -13.57
C ASP A 391 -5.41 -4.48 -13.70
N ALA A 392 -6.09 -5.51 -14.19
CA ALA A 392 -7.55 -5.54 -14.35
C ALA A 392 -8.33 -5.64 -13.01
N ASN A 393 -7.63 -5.75 -11.88
CA ASN A 393 -8.22 -5.77 -10.55
C ASN A 393 -7.91 -4.47 -9.77
N ASP A 394 -7.44 -3.42 -10.43
CA ASP A 394 -7.21 -2.12 -9.82
C ASP A 394 -8.42 -1.19 -10.03
N GLY A 395 -9.15 -0.88 -8.96
CA GLY A 395 -10.30 0.03 -9.01
C GLY A 395 -9.97 1.42 -9.57
N LYS A 396 -8.76 1.96 -9.29
CA LYS A 396 -8.33 3.27 -9.83
C LYS A 396 -8.03 3.22 -11.32
N ALA A 397 -7.56 2.09 -11.84
CA ALA A 397 -7.39 1.91 -13.28
C ALA A 397 -8.74 1.93 -14.01
N HIS A 398 -9.76 1.27 -13.45
CA HIS A 398 -11.11 1.31 -13.97
C HIS A 398 -11.76 2.69 -13.83
N LEU A 399 -11.53 3.42 -12.72
CA LEU A 399 -11.97 4.80 -12.57
C LEU A 399 -11.38 5.67 -13.69
N ALA A 400 -10.07 5.62 -13.91
CA ALA A 400 -9.41 6.40 -14.96
C ALA A 400 -9.90 6.05 -16.38
N LEU A 401 -10.22 4.77 -16.63
CA LEU A 401 -10.79 4.35 -17.92
C LEU A 401 -12.24 4.82 -18.08
N GLY A 402 -13.03 4.81 -17.00
CA GLY A 402 -14.38 5.38 -16.98
C GLY A 402 -14.37 6.89 -17.28
N GLU A 403 -13.47 7.65 -16.64
CA GLU A 403 -13.27 9.08 -16.95
C GLU A 403 -12.87 9.28 -18.41
N ALA A 404 -11.93 8.48 -18.94
CA ALA A 404 -11.55 8.58 -20.34
C ALA A 404 -12.72 8.31 -21.30
N TYR A 405 -13.58 7.32 -20.99
CA TYR A 405 -14.80 7.11 -21.78
C TYR A 405 -15.79 8.25 -21.66
N SER A 406 -15.91 8.88 -20.48
CA SER A 406 -16.75 10.07 -20.28
C SER A 406 -16.35 11.19 -21.25
N PHE A 407 -15.08 11.55 -21.27
CA PHE A 407 -14.54 12.60 -22.16
C PHE A 407 -14.63 12.24 -23.65
N HIS A 408 -14.79 10.97 -23.99
CA HIS A 408 -15.02 10.53 -25.37
C HIS A 408 -16.50 10.40 -25.72
N GLY A 409 -17.42 10.89 -24.89
CA GLY A 409 -18.86 10.84 -25.12
C GLY A 409 -19.44 9.42 -25.14
N LYS A 410 -18.88 8.52 -24.30
CA LYS A 410 -19.29 7.12 -24.21
C LYS A 410 -19.84 6.79 -22.80
N PRO A 411 -20.99 7.39 -22.41
CA PRO A 411 -21.48 7.30 -21.02
C PRO A 411 -21.78 5.87 -20.56
N GLU A 412 -22.30 4.99 -21.42
CA GLU A 412 -22.59 3.60 -21.06
C GLU A 412 -21.32 2.83 -20.71
N GLN A 413 -20.22 3.03 -21.46
CA GLN A 413 -18.93 2.43 -21.19
C GLN A 413 -18.31 3.02 -19.92
N ALA A 414 -18.45 4.33 -19.70
CA ALA A 414 -17.99 5.01 -18.51
C ALA A 414 -18.67 4.44 -17.25
N LEU A 415 -20.01 4.32 -17.25
CA LEU A 415 -20.77 3.76 -16.12
C LEU A 415 -20.35 2.33 -15.81
N ALA A 416 -20.13 1.47 -16.82
CA ALA A 416 -19.69 0.10 -16.61
C ALA A 416 -18.30 0.03 -15.93
N GLU A 417 -17.38 0.93 -16.30
CA GLU A 417 -16.06 1.00 -15.67
C GLU A 417 -16.15 1.57 -14.25
N PHE A 418 -17.02 2.54 -13.97
CA PHE A 418 -17.27 3.05 -12.62
C PHE A 418 -17.89 1.98 -11.70
N ASP A 419 -18.82 1.16 -12.20
CA ASP A 419 -19.38 0.01 -11.46
C ASP A 419 -18.29 -1.00 -11.09
N ARG A 420 -17.39 -1.25 -12.03
CA ARG A 420 -16.22 -2.12 -11.78
C ARG A 420 -15.29 -1.53 -10.75
N ALA A 421 -15.00 -0.22 -10.84
CA ALA A 421 -14.15 0.49 -9.89
C ALA A 421 -14.71 0.43 -8.47
N GLU A 422 -16.02 0.72 -8.28
CA GLU A 422 -16.71 0.63 -6.99
C GLU A 422 -16.65 -0.78 -6.40
N THR A 423 -16.87 -1.81 -7.23
CA THR A 423 -16.81 -3.22 -6.81
C THR A 423 -15.41 -3.62 -6.34
N LEU A 424 -14.36 -3.13 -7.00
CA LEU A 424 -12.96 -3.48 -6.70
C LEU A 424 -12.39 -2.73 -5.49
N ALA A 425 -12.91 -1.54 -5.17
CA ALA A 425 -12.41 -0.72 -4.09
C ALA A 425 -13.54 -0.03 -3.29
N PRO A 426 -14.43 -0.83 -2.64
CA PRO A 426 -15.63 -0.32 -2.00
C PRO A 426 -15.38 0.57 -0.79
N SER A 427 -14.19 0.52 -0.19
CA SER A 427 -13.79 1.32 0.98
C SER A 427 -12.80 2.45 0.64
N ASP A 428 -12.45 2.65 -0.65
CA ASP A 428 -11.62 3.79 -1.07
C ASP A 428 -12.50 5.04 -1.19
N SER A 429 -12.45 5.88 -0.15
CA SER A 429 -13.27 7.09 -0.05
C SER A 429 -13.02 8.09 -1.17
N ASP A 430 -11.77 8.20 -1.64
CA ASP A 430 -11.39 9.10 -2.73
C ASP A 430 -11.99 8.62 -4.06
N LEU A 431 -11.89 7.33 -4.31
CA LEU A 431 -12.47 6.69 -5.50
C LEU A 431 -14.00 6.84 -5.51
N LEU A 432 -14.67 6.59 -4.38
CA LEU A 432 -16.12 6.74 -4.27
C LEU A 432 -16.59 8.15 -4.58
N LEU A 433 -15.87 9.18 -4.09
CA LEU A 433 -16.22 10.57 -4.39
C LEU A 433 -15.95 10.91 -5.87
N SER A 434 -14.86 10.43 -6.45
CA SER A 434 -14.55 10.64 -7.86
C SER A 434 -15.62 10.02 -8.76
N ILE A 435 -16.07 8.79 -8.45
CA ILE A 435 -17.20 8.16 -9.15
C ILE A 435 -18.47 9.01 -8.97
N ALA A 436 -18.81 9.42 -7.73
CA ALA A 436 -19.99 10.24 -7.46
C ALA A 436 -19.98 11.53 -8.28
N TRP A 437 -18.84 12.19 -8.35
CA TRP A 437 -18.65 13.39 -9.16
C TRP A 437 -18.90 13.12 -10.63
N ALA A 438 -18.24 12.10 -11.20
CA ALA A 438 -18.37 11.75 -12.61
C ALA A 438 -19.82 11.37 -13.00
N ILE A 439 -20.48 10.48 -12.23
CA ILE A 439 -21.83 10.01 -12.56
C ILE A 439 -22.92 11.08 -12.35
N SER A 440 -22.63 12.14 -11.59
CA SER A 440 -23.58 13.25 -11.41
C SER A 440 -23.90 13.95 -12.73
N TYR A 441 -23.00 13.91 -13.70
CA TYR A 441 -23.22 14.44 -15.06
C TYR A 441 -24.05 13.51 -15.96
N PHE A 442 -24.28 12.26 -15.56
CA PHE A 442 -24.99 11.25 -16.38
C PHE A 442 -26.40 10.94 -15.91
N GLY A 443 -27.00 11.81 -15.09
CA GLY A 443 -28.36 11.63 -14.59
C GLY A 443 -28.49 10.69 -13.40
N GLU A 444 -27.37 10.20 -12.85
CA GLU A 444 -27.32 9.28 -11.71
C GLU A 444 -27.28 10.02 -10.35
N ALA A 445 -27.99 11.15 -10.24
CA ALA A 445 -27.90 12.07 -9.09
C ALA A 445 -28.15 11.40 -7.74
N ALA A 446 -29.13 10.48 -7.65
CA ALA A 446 -29.44 9.78 -6.39
C ALA A 446 -28.29 8.84 -5.96
N ARG A 447 -27.69 8.10 -6.90
CA ARG A 447 -26.53 7.25 -6.67
C ARG A 447 -25.30 8.09 -6.33
N ALA A 448 -25.09 9.20 -7.03
CA ALA A 448 -24.01 10.12 -6.78
C ALA A 448 -24.05 10.66 -5.34
N VAL A 449 -25.21 11.08 -4.84
CA VAL A 449 -25.39 11.51 -3.44
C VAL A 449 -25.08 10.38 -2.47
N SER A 450 -25.56 9.16 -2.72
CA SER A 450 -25.27 8.00 -1.87
C SER A 450 -23.78 7.70 -1.75
N LEU A 451 -23.05 7.71 -2.88
CA LEU A 451 -21.60 7.50 -2.90
C LEU A 451 -20.84 8.63 -2.21
N ALA A 452 -21.25 9.88 -2.43
CA ALA A 452 -20.66 11.05 -1.76
C ALA A 452 -20.84 11.01 -0.23
N GLU A 453 -22.02 10.63 0.25
CA GLU A 453 -22.28 10.48 1.68
C GLU A 453 -21.51 9.31 2.28
N ARG A 454 -21.38 8.19 1.57
CA ARG A 454 -20.54 7.06 1.97
C ARG A 454 -19.07 7.46 2.02
N SER A 455 -18.57 8.20 1.03
CA SER A 455 -17.20 8.73 1.02
C SER A 455 -16.92 9.61 2.25
N LEU A 456 -17.82 10.54 2.58
CA LEU A 456 -17.72 11.38 3.79
C LEU A 456 -17.74 10.56 5.08
N ALA A 457 -18.56 9.51 5.13
CA ALA A 457 -18.62 8.62 6.28
C ALA A 457 -17.31 7.86 6.49
N LEU A 458 -16.65 7.43 5.41
CA LEU A 458 -15.37 6.73 5.44
C LEU A 458 -14.20 7.65 5.77
N ASN A 459 -14.23 8.91 5.32
CA ASN A 459 -13.17 9.89 5.53
C ASN A 459 -13.70 11.20 6.08
N PRO A 460 -13.95 11.32 7.40
CA PRO A 460 -14.47 12.54 8.02
C PRO A 460 -13.46 13.70 8.00
N HIS A 461 -12.16 13.43 7.83
CA HIS A 461 -11.07 14.41 7.72
C HIS A 461 -10.60 14.60 6.28
N TYR A 462 -11.55 14.64 5.37
CA TYR A 462 -11.32 14.68 3.93
C TYR A 462 -10.51 15.91 3.46
N PRO A 463 -9.79 15.79 2.33
CA PRO A 463 -9.01 16.88 1.75
C PRO A 463 -9.89 17.94 1.08
N ASP A 464 -9.31 19.12 0.84
CA ASP A 464 -10.02 20.29 0.31
C ASP A 464 -10.73 20.05 -1.03
N TRP A 465 -10.17 19.24 -1.93
CA TRP A 465 -10.76 18.93 -3.23
C TRP A 465 -12.14 18.23 -3.13
N TYR A 466 -12.43 17.57 -2.00
CA TYR A 466 -13.76 17.00 -1.75
C TYR A 466 -14.85 18.05 -1.82
N ASN A 467 -14.56 19.27 -1.39
CA ASN A 467 -15.53 20.35 -1.41
C ASN A 467 -16.04 20.70 -2.82
N GLN A 468 -15.16 20.59 -3.83
CA GLN A 468 -15.56 20.78 -5.23
C GLN A 468 -16.45 19.64 -5.71
N GLY A 469 -16.03 18.38 -5.51
CA GLY A 469 -16.79 17.19 -5.91
C GLY A 469 -18.16 17.13 -5.23
N LEU A 470 -18.20 17.30 -3.90
CA LEU A 470 -19.46 17.32 -3.13
C LEU A 470 -20.41 18.41 -3.61
N SER A 471 -19.89 19.62 -3.82
CA SER A 471 -20.72 20.72 -4.31
C SER A 471 -21.32 20.41 -5.69
N THR A 472 -20.56 19.82 -6.60
CA THR A 472 -21.02 19.43 -7.94
C THR A 472 -22.09 18.34 -7.86
N VAL A 473 -21.86 17.29 -7.04
CA VAL A 473 -22.85 16.22 -6.79
C VAL A 473 -24.17 16.80 -6.28
N TYR A 474 -24.11 17.67 -5.27
CA TYR A 474 -25.33 18.28 -4.71
C TYR A 474 -25.99 19.27 -5.67
N PHE A 475 -25.24 19.95 -6.54
CA PHE A 475 -25.80 20.82 -7.56
C PHE A 475 -26.67 20.03 -8.54
N PHE A 476 -26.16 18.94 -9.11
CA PHE A 476 -26.92 18.10 -10.05
C PHE A 476 -28.04 17.30 -9.37
N ALA A 477 -27.93 17.09 -8.06
CA ALA A 477 -29.03 16.55 -7.25
C ALA A 477 -30.07 17.60 -6.86
N GLU A 478 -29.97 18.83 -7.36
CA GLU A 478 -30.87 19.97 -7.08
C GLU A 478 -30.92 20.36 -5.58
N GLN A 479 -29.88 19.96 -4.80
CA GLN A 479 -29.71 20.30 -3.39
C GLN A 479 -28.80 21.53 -3.23
N TYR A 480 -29.28 22.67 -3.75
CA TYR A 480 -28.46 23.88 -3.94
C TYR A 480 -27.90 24.47 -2.65
N ASP A 481 -28.61 24.39 -1.51
CA ASP A 481 -28.07 24.84 -0.21
C ASP A 481 -26.84 24.02 0.19
N ARG A 482 -26.86 22.71 -0.03
CA ARG A 482 -25.70 21.83 0.23
C ARG A 482 -24.58 22.12 -0.75
N SER A 483 -24.89 22.34 -2.01
CA SER A 483 -23.92 22.74 -3.05
C SER A 483 -23.18 24.01 -2.65
N VAL A 484 -23.92 25.07 -2.28
CA VAL A 484 -23.33 26.33 -1.80
C VAL A 484 -22.47 26.12 -0.55
N LYS A 485 -22.98 25.35 0.44
CA LYS A 485 -22.23 25.05 1.66
C LYS A 485 -20.83 24.51 1.38
N TYR A 486 -20.71 23.49 0.54
CA TYR A 486 -19.43 22.88 0.22
C TYR A 486 -18.57 23.76 -0.67
N ARG A 487 -19.16 24.45 -1.65
CA ARG A 487 -18.39 25.31 -2.56
C ARG A 487 -17.71 26.49 -1.84
N LEU A 488 -18.36 27.02 -0.82
CA LEU A 488 -17.78 28.08 0.02
C LEU A 488 -16.59 27.62 0.88
N LEU A 489 -16.38 26.31 1.05
CA LEU A 489 -15.25 25.74 1.77
C LEU A 489 -14.01 25.57 0.90
N VAL A 490 -14.11 25.73 -0.43
CA VAL A 490 -12.96 25.66 -1.35
C VAL A 490 -12.01 26.82 -1.06
N LYS A 491 -10.75 26.51 -0.73
CA LYS A 491 -9.76 27.50 -0.27
C LYS A 491 -9.25 28.41 -1.38
N GLU A 492 -9.02 27.84 -2.58
CA GLU A 492 -8.52 28.57 -3.75
C GLU A 492 -9.50 28.41 -4.92
N PRO A 493 -10.62 29.15 -4.91
CA PRO A 493 -11.68 28.98 -5.90
C PRO A 493 -11.26 29.50 -7.27
N LEU A 494 -11.53 28.71 -8.30
CA LEU A 494 -11.36 29.03 -9.72
C LEU A 494 -12.65 29.64 -10.31
N ALA A 495 -12.59 30.07 -11.57
CA ALA A 495 -13.77 30.61 -12.28
C ALA A 495 -14.95 29.63 -12.25
N LEU A 496 -14.70 28.34 -12.42
CA LEU A 496 -15.71 27.29 -12.36
C LEU A 496 -16.40 27.20 -10.98
N ASP A 497 -15.65 27.38 -9.89
CA ASP A 497 -16.21 27.35 -8.54
C ASP A 497 -17.20 28.49 -8.34
N TYR A 498 -16.85 29.68 -8.79
CA TYR A 498 -17.77 30.82 -8.79
C TYR A 498 -18.95 30.64 -9.71
N ALA A 499 -18.80 29.93 -10.85
CA ALA A 499 -19.91 29.62 -11.73
C ALA A 499 -20.94 28.71 -11.06
N PHE A 500 -20.51 27.64 -10.40
CA PHE A 500 -21.40 26.79 -9.61
C PHE A 500 -22.08 27.56 -8.48
N LEU A 501 -21.37 28.45 -7.77
CA LEU A 501 -21.98 29.32 -6.76
C LEU A 501 -23.04 30.24 -7.36
N ALA A 502 -22.73 30.91 -8.48
CA ALA A 502 -23.65 31.82 -9.13
C ALA A 502 -24.94 31.10 -9.54
N MET A 503 -24.82 29.94 -10.19
CA MET A 503 -25.95 29.12 -10.60
C MET A 503 -26.77 28.60 -9.41
N ALA A 504 -26.11 28.08 -8.37
CA ALA A 504 -26.79 27.58 -7.17
C ALA A 504 -27.54 28.71 -6.43
N TYR A 505 -26.93 29.88 -6.30
CA TYR A 505 -27.61 31.05 -5.75
C TYR A 505 -28.80 31.53 -6.59
N ALA A 506 -28.66 31.48 -7.91
CA ALA A 506 -29.77 31.83 -8.82
C ALA A 506 -30.96 30.88 -8.64
N TYR A 507 -30.71 29.56 -8.54
CA TYR A 507 -31.77 28.58 -8.26
C TYR A 507 -32.42 28.77 -6.87
N LEU A 508 -31.67 29.26 -5.87
CA LEU A 508 -32.19 29.62 -4.56
C LEU A 508 -32.90 30.97 -4.49
N GLY A 509 -32.97 31.72 -5.64
CA GLY A 509 -33.54 33.07 -5.68
C GLY A 509 -32.68 34.14 -4.99
N ARG A 510 -31.41 33.84 -4.67
CA ARG A 510 -30.45 34.74 -4.01
C ARG A 510 -29.72 35.59 -5.04
N THR A 511 -30.46 36.51 -5.71
CA THR A 511 -29.95 37.26 -6.88
C THR A 511 -28.68 38.08 -6.61
N GLY A 512 -28.57 38.78 -5.49
CA GLY A 512 -27.41 39.59 -5.13
C GLY A 512 -26.12 38.74 -4.94
N ASP A 513 -26.27 37.57 -4.34
CA ASP A 513 -25.17 36.63 -4.19
C ASP A 513 -24.77 36.02 -5.56
N ALA A 514 -25.75 35.69 -6.38
CA ALA A 514 -25.54 35.19 -7.74
C ALA A 514 -24.77 36.21 -8.61
N GLU A 515 -25.17 37.47 -8.60
CA GLU A 515 -24.49 38.56 -9.30
C GLU A 515 -23.03 38.74 -8.85
N THR A 516 -22.81 38.67 -7.53
CA THR A 516 -21.45 38.78 -6.94
C THR A 516 -20.57 37.62 -7.40
N ALA A 517 -21.08 36.40 -7.39
CA ALA A 517 -20.35 35.23 -7.86
C ALA A 517 -20.09 35.30 -9.37
N ALA A 518 -21.09 35.72 -10.17
CA ALA A 518 -20.94 35.88 -11.62
C ALA A 518 -19.90 36.95 -11.99
N ALA A 519 -19.77 38.02 -11.21
CA ALA A 519 -18.73 39.02 -11.40
C ALA A 519 -17.32 38.43 -11.22
N ASN A 520 -17.14 37.51 -10.23
CA ASN A 520 -15.87 36.81 -10.07
C ASN A 520 -15.56 35.86 -11.23
N VAL A 521 -16.55 35.17 -11.79
CA VAL A 521 -16.34 34.37 -13.02
C VAL A 521 -15.77 35.25 -14.12
N LYS A 522 -16.44 36.39 -14.44
CA LYS A 522 -16.00 37.31 -15.49
C LYS A 522 -14.60 37.89 -15.27
N LYS A 523 -14.21 38.07 -14.00
CA LYS A 523 -12.89 38.57 -13.64
C LYS A 523 -11.80 37.51 -13.87
N LEU A 524 -12.06 36.23 -13.52
CA LEU A 524 -11.09 35.14 -13.59
C LEU A 524 -11.02 34.52 -15.00
N ASP A 525 -12.15 34.34 -15.66
CA ASP A 525 -12.25 33.87 -17.05
C ASP A 525 -13.31 34.68 -17.82
N PRO A 526 -12.91 35.75 -18.56
CA PRO A 526 -13.80 36.57 -19.37
C PRO A 526 -14.51 35.82 -20.51
N ASN A 527 -13.96 34.67 -20.93
CA ASN A 527 -14.48 33.84 -22.00
C ASN A 527 -15.28 32.63 -21.52
N TRP A 528 -15.50 32.51 -20.21
CA TRP A 528 -16.29 31.42 -19.65
C TRP A 528 -17.71 31.40 -20.23
N SER A 529 -18.19 30.21 -20.60
CA SER A 529 -19.60 29.96 -20.89
C SER A 529 -19.99 28.56 -20.48
N ALA A 530 -21.27 28.37 -20.12
CA ALA A 530 -21.77 27.08 -19.67
C ALA A 530 -21.62 25.99 -20.75
N GLU A 531 -22.06 26.30 -21.99
CA GLU A 531 -21.97 25.34 -23.09
C GLU A 531 -20.52 24.95 -23.40
N ARG A 532 -19.57 25.91 -23.37
CA ARG A 532 -18.14 25.59 -23.55
C ARG A 532 -17.65 24.60 -22.53
N TYR A 533 -17.97 24.81 -21.26
CA TYR A 533 -17.60 23.88 -20.18
C TYR A 533 -18.16 22.48 -20.43
N LEU A 534 -19.46 22.37 -20.78
CA LEU A 534 -20.12 21.09 -21.08
C LEU A 534 -19.47 20.34 -22.25
N ILE A 535 -19.03 21.07 -23.25
CA ILE A 535 -18.34 20.53 -24.43
C ILE A 535 -16.95 19.98 -24.03
N GLU A 536 -16.20 20.75 -23.25
CA GLU A 536 -14.85 20.41 -22.82
C GLU A 536 -14.84 19.20 -21.85
N THR A 537 -15.91 18.99 -21.10
CA THR A 537 -16.04 17.86 -20.13
C THR A 537 -16.62 16.57 -20.75
N GLY A 538 -16.91 16.54 -22.06
CA GLY A 538 -17.03 15.30 -22.83
C GLY A 538 -18.38 14.56 -22.81
N GLY A 539 -19.41 15.10 -22.22
CA GLY A 539 -20.75 14.50 -22.32
C GLY A 539 -21.55 14.59 -21.03
N ILE A 540 -22.61 15.34 -21.13
CA ILE A 540 -23.58 15.49 -20.04
C ILE A 540 -24.90 15.00 -20.56
N ALA A 541 -25.68 14.30 -19.73
CA ALA A 541 -27.05 13.93 -20.08
C ALA A 541 -27.86 15.18 -20.37
N ASP A 542 -28.81 15.06 -21.29
CA ASP A 542 -29.63 16.19 -21.78
C ASP A 542 -30.23 17.03 -20.62
N LYS A 543 -30.73 16.37 -19.58
CA LYS A 543 -31.36 17.04 -18.43
C LYS A 543 -30.35 17.87 -17.63
N GLU A 544 -29.20 17.30 -17.32
CA GLU A 544 -28.15 17.92 -16.51
C GLU A 544 -27.49 19.07 -17.28
N GLY A 545 -27.31 18.92 -18.61
CA GLY A 545 -26.82 19.98 -19.48
C GLY A 545 -27.79 21.17 -19.54
N GLU A 546 -29.10 20.92 -19.68
CA GLU A 546 -30.10 21.96 -19.62
C GLU A 546 -30.18 22.66 -18.26
N LEU A 547 -30.08 21.87 -17.14
CA LEU A 547 -30.02 22.43 -15.81
C LEU A 547 -28.85 23.42 -15.67
N PHE A 548 -27.67 23.02 -16.14
CA PHE A 548 -26.45 23.83 -16.04
C PHE A 548 -26.55 25.12 -16.87
N VAL A 549 -26.97 25.02 -18.12
CA VAL A 549 -27.16 26.18 -19.03
C VAL A 549 -28.23 27.14 -18.51
N ASN A 550 -29.35 26.61 -18.00
CA ASN A 550 -30.40 27.43 -17.41
C ASN A 550 -29.93 28.15 -16.14
N GLY A 551 -29.19 27.47 -15.29
CA GLY A 551 -28.57 28.07 -14.11
C GLY A 551 -27.64 29.22 -14.47
N ALA A 552 -26.79 29.05 -15.48
CA ALA A 552 -25.90 30.09 -15.99
C ALA A 552 -26.68 31.31 -16.49
N ARG A 553 -27.74 31.09 -17.26
CA ARG A 553 -28.63 32.15 -17.76
C ARG A 553 -29.29 32.91 -16.62
N MET A 554 -29.82 32.20 -15.63
CA MET A 554 -30.45 32.82 -14.47
C MET A 554 -29.46 33.63 -13.64
N ALA A 555 -28.20 33.19 -13.57
CA ALA A 555 -27.11 33.87 -12.85
C ALA A 555 -26.50 35.05 -13.63
N GLY A 556 -26.95 35.32 -14.87
CA GLY A 556 -26.39 36.38 -15.73
C GLY A 556 -24.97 36.05 -16.24
N LEU A 557 -24.63 34.77 -16.31
CA LEU A 557 -23.43 34.23 -16.95
C LEU A 557 -23.69 33.99 -18.45
N SER A 558 -22.60 33.85 -19.22
CA SER A 558 -22.70 33.39 -20.61
C SER A 558 -23.20 31.95 -20.65
N ASP A 559 -24.31 31.71 -21.27
CA ASP A 559 -24.94 30.39 -21.37
C ASP A 559 -24.44 29.59 -22.58
N CYS A 560 -24.48 30.18 -23.78
CA CYS A 560 -24.16 29.50 -25.04
C CYS A 560 -22.92 30.08 -25.73
N VAL A 561 -22.21 29.25 -26.47
CA VAL A 561 -21.09 29.67 -27.32
C VAL A 561 -21.62 30.33 -28.61
N PRO A 562 -21.10 31.49 -29.02
CA PRO A 562 -21.46 32.11 -30.30
C PRO A 562 -21.16 31.21 -31.52
N ALA A 563 -22.01 31.23 -32.54
CA ALA A 563 -21.93 30.33 -33.70
C ALA A 563 -20.60 30.43 -34.49
N ASP A 564 -19.97 31.60 -34.49
CA ASP A 564 -18.68 31.84 -35.13
C ASP A 564 -17.51 31.15 -34.38
N LYS A 565 -17.59 31.05 -33.06
CA LYS A 565 -16.57 30.40 -32.20
C LYS A 565 -16.74 28.88 -32.13
N LEU A 566 -17.95 28.35 -32.42
CA LEU A 566 -18.22 26.92 -32.44
C LEU A 566 -17.40 26.14 -33.47
N LYS A 567 -17.06 26.79 -34.60
CA LYS A 567 -16.32 26.17 -35.70
C LYS A 567 -14.91 25.75 -35.35
N ASP A 568 -14.34 26.35 -34.30
CA ASP A 568 -12.98 26.12 -33.84
C ASP A 568 -12.91 25.09 -32.68
N MET A 569 -14.08 24.53 -32.28
CA MET A 569 -14.16 23.57 -31.16
C MET A 569 -14.41 22.15 -31.70
N PRO A 570 -13.45 21.24 -31.58
CA PRO A 570 -13.63 19.86 -32.02
C PRO A 570 -14.54 19.07 -31.06
N ASN A 571 -15.32 18.12 -31.61
CA ASN A 571 -16.13 17.14 -30.86
C ASN A 571 -17.34 17.70 -30.07
N LEU A 572 -18.15 18.51 -30.73
CA LEU A 572 -19.34 19.10 -30.14
C LEU A 572 -20.49 18.10 -29.90
N ILE A 573 -20.95 18.00 -28.66
CA ILE A 573 -22.35 17.64 -28.36
C ILE A 573 -23.06 18.95 -28.00
N PRO A 574 -23.80 19.58 -28.91
CA PRO A 574 -24.44 20.86 -28.66
C PRO A 574 -25.58 20.69 -27.64
N VAL A 575 -25.70 21.64 -26.72
CA VAL A 575 -26.86 21.70 -25.83
C VAL A 575 -28.09 22.15 -26.63
N LYS A 576 -29.20 21.41 -26.57
CA LYS A 576 -30.40 21.64 -27.38
C LYS A 576 -30.94 23.09 -27.31
N SER A 577 -30.96 23.68 -26.10
CA SER A 577 -31.41 25.06 -25.91
C SER A 577 -30.50 26.08 -26.58
N CYS A 578 -29.19 25.82 -26.62
CA CYS A 578 -28.22 26.67 -27.31
C CYS A 578 -28.36 26.58 -28.84
N ASP A 579 -28.61 25.39 -29.39
CA ASP A 579 -28.90 25.22 -30.82
C ASP A 579 -30.18 25.97 -31.25
N GLN A 580 -31.24 25.85 -30.44
CA GLN A 580 -32.48 26.58 -30.69
C GLN A 580 -32.29 28.09 -30.58
N GLN A 581 -31.45 28.57 -29.67
CA GLN A 581 -31.13 30.01 -29.55
C GLN A 581 -30.36 30.51 -30.77
N ARG A 582 -29.36 29.78 -31.24
CA ARG A 582 -28.58 30.09 -32.46
C ARG A 582 -29.46 30.09 -33.70
N ALA A 583 -30.35 29.11 -33.85
CA ALA A 583 -31.29 29.06 -34.97
C ALA A 583 -32.24 30.27 -35.03
N LYS A 584 -32.64 30.81 -33.87
CA LYS A 584 -33.48 32.02 -33.80
C LYS A 584 -32.73 33.31 -34.13
N ILE A 585 -31.40 33.34 -33.97
CA ILE A 585 -30.57 34.52 -34.30
C ILE A 585 -30.21 34.56 -35.77
N THR A 586 -30.14 33.39 -36.43
CA THR A 586 -29.74 33.24 -37.84
C THR A 586 -30.94 33.18 -38.83
N GLY A 587 -32.17 33.06 -38.37
CA GLY A 587 -33.41 33.10 -39.16
C GLY A 587 -34.15 34.41 -38.95
#